data_349a25488d328bace97b59701b473e16
#
_entry.id   349a25488d328bace97b59701b473e16
#
_cell.length_a   1.000
_cell.length_b   1.000
_cell.length_c   1.000
_cell.angle_alpha   90.00
_cell.angle_beta   90.00
_cell.angle_gamma   90.00
#
_symmetry.space_group_name_H-M   'P 1'
#
loop_
_entity.id
_entity.type
_entity.pdbx_description
1 polymer ?
#
loop_
_entity_poly.entity_id
_entity_poly.type
_entity_poly.pdbx_seq_one_letter_code
_entity_poly.pdbx_strand_id
1 'polypeptide(L)'
;EPLVPAAGITRVADITSLDRIGIPVFSCIRPTAMDGAITVYNGKGATVEESRISAIMEGIERYSSEMHDRRLPMATYQEMFAQGRTVDPRDLILSEGADRDRLMPWYEGFDIVNNEPVFVPAHAVFHPLPPNYRGPFRTSTNGLASGNTFEEAVFHALAEVIERDAWSLVEACRDTGPRVTGMTDPAITDMQEKFAKAQVEVTVRDITSDIGIPTMAAVADDVLLKDPVLLT
;
A
#
# COMPACT_ATOMS: atom_id res chain seq x y z
N GLU A 1 -6.72 17.46 -10.90
CA GLU A 1 -8.12 17.87 -10.60
C GLU A 1 -9.20 17.13 -11.41
N PRO A 2 -9.07 16.86 -12.73
CA PRO A 2 -10.14 16.16 -13.48
C PRO A 2 -10.34 14.70 -13.05
N LEU A 3 -9.34 14.04 -12.48
CA LEU A 3 -9.44 12.66 -12.01
C LEU A 3 -10.25 12.51 -10.70
N VAL A 4 -10.38 13.57 -9.91
CA VAL A 4 -11.09 13.53 -8.62
C VAL A 4 -12.55 13.09 -8.77
N PRO A 5 -13.36 13.75 -9.65
CA PRO A 5 -14.73 13.29 -9.89
C PRO A 5 -14.79 11.92 -10.59
N ALA A 6 -13.87 11.66 -11.54
CA ALA A 6 -13.82 10.38 -12.26
C ALA A 6 -13.56 9.20 -11.32
N ALA A 7 -12.73 9.38 -10.29
CA ALA A 7 -12.48 8.40 -9.25
C ALA A 7 -13.63 8.27 -8.23
N GLY A 8 -14.72 9.03 -8.37
CA GLY A 8 -15.85 9.01 -7.43
C GLY A 8 -15.55 9.64 -6.08
N ILE A 9 -14.51 10.50 -6.01
CA ILE A 9 -14.19 11.25 -4.79
C ILE A 9 -15.19 12.39 -4.62
N THR A 10 -15.95 12.35 -3.54
CA THR A 10 -17.01 13.33 -3.26
C THR A 10 -16.63 14.35 -2.21
N ARG A 11 -15.67 14.02 -1.34
CA ARG A 11 -15.25 14.89 -0.25
C ARG A 11 -13.78 14.64 0.09
N VAL A 12 -13.06 15.73 0.36
CA VAL A 12 -11.73 15.72 0.99
C VAL A 12 -11.82 16.64 2.21
N ALA A 13 -11.63 16.08 3.41
CA ALA A 13 -11.86 16.77 4.67
C ALA A 13 -10.58 16.81 5.51
N ASP A 14 -10.29 17.97 6.07
CA ASP A 14 -9.26 18.12 7.10
C ASP A 14 -9.73 17.48 8.40
N ILE A 15 -8.96 16.53 8.91
CA ILE A 15 -9.21 15.81 10.16
C ILE A 15 -8.04 15.98 11.16
N THR A 16 -7.13 16.90 10.90
CA THR A 16 -5.95 17.18 11.74
C THR A 16 -6.30 17.39 13.20
N SER A 17 -7.43 18.03 13.48
CA SER A 17 -7.87 18.34 14.84
C SER A 17 -8.53 17.18 15.61
N LEU A 18 -8.62 15.99 15.01
CA LEU A 18 -9.15 14.81 15.71
C LEU A 18 -8.17 14.21 16.70
N ASP A 19 -6.91 14.57 16.59
CA ASP A 19 -5.88 14.22 17.58
C ASP A 19 -5.24 15.48 18.20
N ARG A 20 -4.30 15.29 19.15
CA ARG A 20 -3.61 16.37 19.83
C ARG A 20 -2.20 16.62 19.30
N ILE A 21 -1.75 15.89 18.29
CA ILE A 21 -0.39 15.94 17.74
C ILE A 21 -0.27 17.12 16.77
N GLY A 22 -1.30 17.31 15.93
CA GLY A 22 -1.36 18.44 15.01
C GLY A 22 -0.49 18.26 13.76
N ILE A 23 -0.15 17.03 13.38
CA ILE A 23 0.41 16.72 12.06
C ILE A 23 -0.76 16.74 11.06
N PRO A 24 -0.63 17.42 9.90
CA PRO A 24 -1.73 17.50 8.95
C PRO A 24 -2.21 16.14 8.45
N VAL A 25 -3.50 15.87 8.56
CA VAL A 25 -4.17 14.67 8.07
C VAL A 25 -5.46 15.04 7.35
N PHE A 26 -5.68 14.46 6.18
CA PHE A 26 -6.91 14.60 5.41
C PHE A 26 -7.56 13.25 5.15
N SER A 27 -8.88 13.23 5.15
CA SER A 27 -9.70 12.09 4.71
C SER A 27 -10.27 12.35 3.34
N CYS A 28 -10.10 11.37 2.44
CA CYS A 28 -10.70 11.32 1.11
C CYS A 28 -11.84 10.30 1.11
N ILE A 29 -13.01 10.68 0.63
CA ILE A 29 -14.24 9.88 0.71
C ILE A 29 -14.70 9.53 -0.70
N ARG A 30 -14.82 8.22 -0.99
CA ARG A 30 -15.26 7.60 -2.24
C ARG A 30 -16.46 6.67 -1.98
N PRO A 31 -17.69 7.18 -1.94
CA PRO A 31 -18.86 6.35 -1.66
C PRO A 31 -19.15 5.28 -2.73
N THR A 32 -18.63 5.48 -3.95
CA THR A 32 -18.81 4.58 -5.10
C THR A 32 -17.67 3.57 -5.27
N ALA A 33 -16.85 3.36 -4.24
CA ALA A 33 -15.85 2.30 -4.25
C ALA A 33 -16.50 0.94 -4.46
N MET A 34 -15.79 0.03 -5.16
CA MET A 34 -16.27 -1.31 -5.44
C MET A 34 -16.61 -2.06 -4.15
N ASP A 35 -17.61 -2.93 -4.19
CA ASP A 35 -17.98 -3.79 -3.06
C ASP A 35 -16.77 -4.58 -2.55
N GLY A 36 -16.51 -4.47 -1.25
CA GLY A 36 -15.34 -5.05 -0.60
C GLY A 36 -14.12 -4.11 -0.49
N ALA A 37 -14.15 -2.94 -1.14
CA ALA A 37 -13.19 -1.88 -0.91
C ALA A 37 -13.62 -0.97 0.24
N ILE A 38 -12.66 -0.34 0.90
CA ILE A 38 -12.94 0.75 1.83
C ILE A 38 -13.35 2.01 1.07
N THR A 39 -14.15 2.86 1.70
CA THR A 39 -14.69 4.08 1.09
C THR A 39 -14.03 5.36 1.58
N VAL A 40 -13.15 5.25 2.58
CA VAL A 40 -12.44 6.36 3.22
C VAL A 40 -10.95 6.07 3.23
N TYR A 41 -10.17 6.99 2.70
CA TYR A 41 -8.71 6.93 2.63
C TYR A 41 -8.12 8.15 3.31
N ASN A 42 -6.94 8.01 3.91
CA ASN A 42 -6.32 9.08 4.67
C ASN A 42 -4.96 9.43 4.09
N GLY A 43 -4.74 10.72 3.87
CA GLY A 43 -3.46 11.26 3.50
C GLY A 43 -2.84 12.05 4.64
N LYS A 44 -1.52 12.00 4.73
CA LYS A 44 -0.70 12.70 5.71
C LYS A 44 0.50 13.33 5.05
N GLY A 45 1.02 14.37 5.66
CA GLY A 45 2.19 15.09 5.14
C GLY A 45 2.72 16.10 6.15
N ALA A 46 3.91 16.64 5.89
CA ALA A 46 4.49 17.70 6.71
C ALA A 46 3.69 19.01 6.62
N THR A 47 3.03 19.23 5.50
CA THR A 47 2.19 20.41 5.23
C THR A 47 0.73 20.02 4.97
N VAL A 48 -0.16 21.00 5.12
CA VAL A 48 -1.60 20.85 4.81
C VAL A 48 -1.81 20.46 3.34
N GLU A 49 -1.02 21.04 2.43
CA GLU A 49 -1.14 20.74 1.01
C GLU A 49 -0.69 19.32 0.67
N GLU A 50 0.46 18.88 1.19
CA GLU A 50 0.95 17.50 1.02
C GLU A 50 -0.04 16.48 1.54
N SER A 51 -0.58 16.68 2.74
CA SER A 51 -1.54 15.74 3.33
C SER A 51 -2.84 15.66 2.54
N ARG A 52 -3.31 16.80 2.01
CA ARG A 52 -4.49 16.85 1.14
C ARG A 52 -4.25 16.12 -0.19
N ILE A 53 -3.10 16.36 -0.83
CA ILE A 53 -2.71 15.69 -2.06
C ILE A 53 -2.55 14.18 -1.83
N SER A 54 -1.87 13.79 -0.75
CA SER A 54 -1.71 12.37 -0.36
C SER A 54 -3.06 11.65 -0.26
N ALA A 55 -4.06 12.25 0.41
CA ALA A 55 -5.40 11.66 0.52
C ALA A 55 -6.10 11.49 -0.84
N ILE A 56 -5.98 12.48 -1.72
CA ILE A 56 -6.55 12.43 -3.07
C ILE A 56 -5.86 11.34 -3.90
N MET A 57 -4.55 11.29 -3.87
CA MET A 57 -3.77 10.32 -4.65
C MET A 57 -4.04 8.90 -4.20
N GLU A 58 -4.19 8.63 -2.91
CA GLU A 58 -4.61 7.31 -2.43
C GLU A 58 -6.02 6.95 -2.95
N GLY A 59 -6.96 7.89 -2.93
CA GLY A 59 -8.29 7.67 -3.49
C GLY A 59 -8.28 7.34 -5.00
N ILE A 60 -7.40 7.98 -5.79
CA ILE A 60 -7.21 7.71 -7.22
C ILE A 60 -6.52 6.35 -7.42
N GLU A 61 -5.53 6.04 -6.62
CA GLU A 61 -4.81 4.75 -6.63
C GLU A 61 -5.79 3.59 -6.41
N ARG A 62 -6.62 3.68 -5.38
CA ARG A 62 -7.62 2.66 -5.09
C ARG A 62 -8.67 2.52 -6.18
N TYR A 63 -9.10 3.63 -6.78
CA TYR A 63 -9.95 3.59 -7.96
C TYR A 63 -9.28 2.86 -9.12
N SER A 64 -8.02 3.16 -9.39
CA SER A 64 -7.28 2.55 -10.51
C SER A 64 -7.02 1.05 -10.32
N SER A 65 -6.97 0.59 -9.07
CA SER A 65 -6.79 -0.82 -8.72
C SER A 65 -8.07 -1.67 -8.85
N GLU A 66 -9.22 -1.04 -9.01
CA GLU A 66 -10.49 -1.75 -9.21
C GLU A 66 -10.59 -2.31 -10.65
N MET A 67 -11.24 -3.44 -10.78
CA MET A 67 -11.37 -4.11 -12.09
C MET A 67 -12.24 -3.34 -13.08
N HIS A 68 -13.20 -2.55 -12.58
CA HIS A 68 -14.22 -1.86 -13.37
C HIS A 68 -14.93 -2.82 -14.34
N ASP A 69 -15.14 -2.42 -15.60
CA ASP A 69 -15.81 -3.21 -16.62
C ASP A 69 -14.91 -4.19 -17.38
N ARG A 70 -13.66 -4.41 -16.88
CA ARG A 70 -12.72 -5.32 -17.53
C ARG A 70 -13.20 -6.77 -17.43
N ARG A 71 -13.07 -7.51 -18.51
CA ARG A 71 -13.27 -8.96 -18.54
C ARG A 71 -11.91 -9.63 -18.50
N LEU A 72 -11.74 -10.56 -17.55
CA LEU A 72 -10.49 -11.28 -17.36
C LEU A 72 -10.62 -12.69 -17.97
N PRO A 73 -9.63 -13.16 -18.74
CA PRO A 73 -9.58 -14.54 -19.19
C PRO A 73 -9.45 -15.46 -17.96
N MET A 74 -10.24 -16.54 -17.97
CA MET A 74 -10.17 -17.61 -16.98
C MET A 74 -9.40 -18.78 -17.60
N ALA A 75 -8.25 -19.13 -17.02
CA ALA A 75 -7.39 -20.20 -17.52
C ALA A 75 -6.61 -20.85 -16.37
N THR A 76 -6.04 -22.01 -16.63
CA THR A 76 -5.02 -22.63 -15.77
C THR A 76 -3.64 -22.00 -16.03
N TYR A 77 -2.70 -22.21 -15.13
CA TYR A 77 -1.32 -21.77 -15.36
C TYR A 77 -0.73 -22.37 -16.64
N GLN A 78 -0.95 -23.66 -16.87
CA GLN A 78 -0.43 -24.34 -18.06
C GLN A 78 -0.99 -23.77 -19.38
N GLU A 79 -2.27 -23.43 -19.40
CA GLU A 79 -2.91 -22.81 -20.59
C GLU A 79 -2.34 -21.43 -20.86
N MET A 80 -2.07 -20.64 -19.82
CA MET A 80 -1.46 -19.31 -19.98
C MET A 80 0.01 -19.41 -20.34
N PHE A 81 0.75 -20.31 -19.74
CA PHE A 81 2.16 -20.55 -20.05
C PHE A 81 2.39 -20.98 -21.51
N ALA A 82 1.44 -21.72 -22.08
CA ALA A 82 1.47 -22.08 -23.51
C ALA A 82 1.24 -20.88 -24.45
N GLN A 83 0.66 -19.79 -23.95
CA GLN A 83 0.40 -18.57 -24.72
C GLN A 83 1.54 -17.56 -24.66
N GLY A 84 2.35 -17.59 -23.59
CA GLY A 84 3.46 -16.65 -23.42
C GLY A 84 4.06 -16.68 -22.03
N ARG A 85 4.91 -15.71 -21.76
CA ARG A 85 5.54 -15.58 -20.44
C ARG A 85 4.46 -15.39 -19.37
N THR A 86 4.58 -16.15 -18.30
CA THR A 86 3.55 -16.22 -17.25
C THR A 86 4.22 -16.33 -15.88
N VAL A 87 3.78 -15.52 -14.93
CA VAL A 87 4.22 -15.62 -13.53
C VAL A 87 3.71 -16.94 -12.94
N ASP A 88 4.62 -17.73 -12.39
CA ASP A 88 4.21 -18.96 -11.68
C ASP A 88 3.46 -18.57 -10.40
N PRO A 89 2.22 -19.06 -10.19
CA PRO A 89 1.48 -18.78 -8.97
C PRO A 89 2.23 -19.13 -7.67
N ARG A 90 3.20 -20.05 -7.72
CA ARG A 90 4.03 -20.42 -6.57
C ARG A 90 5.07 -19.35 -6.20
N ASP A 91 5.42 -18.45 -7.12
CA ASP A 91 6.29 -17.30 -6.85
C ASP A 91 5.54 -16.17 -6.13
N LEU A 92 4.22 -16.30 -6.01
CA LEU A 92 3.35 -15.43 -5.23
C LEU A 92 2.98 -16.11 -3.90
N ILE A 93 2.31 -15.38 -3.01
CA ILE A 93 1.86 -15.92 -1.70
C ILE A 93 0.67 -16.86 -1.91
N LEU A 94 0.97 -18.08 -2.34
CA LEU A 94 -0.02 -19.15 -2.52
C LEU A 94 -0.24 -19.88 -1.19
N SER A 95 -1.50 -20.16 -0.85
CA SER A 95 -1.82 -20.93 0.34
C SER A 95 -1.23 -22.34 0.25
N GLU A 96 -0.75 -22.89 1.39
CA GLU A 96 -0.20 -24.23 1.45
C GLU A 96 -1.21 -25.26 0.93
N GLY A 97 -0.75 -26.15 0.05
CA GLY A 97 -1.59 -27.16 -0.60
C GLY A 97 -2.54 -26.65 -1.69
N ALA A 98 -2.50 -25.36 -2.03
CA ALA A 98 -3.30 -24.86 -3.13
C ALA A 98 -2.75 -25.36 -4.48
N ASP A 99 -3.67 -25.75 -5.36
CA ASP A 99 -3.34 -26.15 -6.72
C ASP A 99 -3.01 -24.92 -7.59
N ARG A 100 -1.76 -24.85 -8.08
CA ARG A 100 -1.32 -23.76 -8.97
C ARG A 100 -2.00 -23.81 -10.34
N ASP A 101 -2.42 -25.00 -10.78
CA ASP A 101 -3.08 -25.20 -12.07
C ASP A 101 -4.60 -25.04 -11.97
N ARG A 102 -5.10 -24.57 -10.82
CA ARG A 102 -6.52 -24.22 -10.69
C ARG A 102 -6.90 -23.12 -11.69
N LEU A 103 -8.11 -23.23 -12.21
CA LEU A 103 -8.73 -22.18 -13.03
C LEU A 103 -8.79 -20.86 -12.23
N MET A 104 -8.17 -19.80 -12.75
CA MET A 104 -8.13 -18.48 -12.14
C MET A 104 -8.13 -17.36 -13.19
N PRO A 105 -8.50 -16.11 -12.81
CA PRO A 105 -8.43 -14.98 -13.72
C PRO A 105 -6.98 -14.50 -13.91
N TRP A 106 -6.66 -14.08 -15.12
CA TRP A 106 -5.37 -13.56 -15.52
C TRP A 106 -5.46 -12.15 -16.10
N TYR A 107 -4.37 -11.43 -16.00
CA TYR A 107 -4.20 -10.11 -16.60
C TYR A 107 -2.84 -10.01 -17.28
N GLU A 108 -2.78 -9.33 -18.41
CA GLU A 108 -1.52 -9.05 -19.08
C GLU A 108 -0.86 -7.83 -18.43
N GLY A 109 0.28 -8.05 -17.80
CA GLY A 109 1.17 -7.04 -17.26
C GLY A 109 2.41 -6.85 -18.14
N PHE A 110 3.39 -6.16 -17.62
CA PHE A 110 4.65 -5.88 -18.30
C PHE A 110 5.85 -6.11 -17.38
N ASP A 111 6.77 -6.96 -17.80
CA ASP A 111 8.04 -7.18 -17.10
C ASP A 111 9.02 -6.06 -17.49
N ILE A 112 9.20 -5.09 -16.58
CA ILE A 112 10.06 -3.92 -16.81
C ILE A 112 11.55 -4.26 -16.87
N VAL A 113 11.96 -5.40 -16.30
CA VAL A 113 13.36 -5.83 -16.30
C VAL A 113 13.73 -6.47 -17.65
N ASN A 114 12.84 -7.32 -18.16
CA ASN A 114 13.05 -8.03 -19.43
C ASN A 114 12.42 -7.31 -20.63
N ASN A 115 11.67 -6.24 -20.38
CA ASN A 115 11.03 -5.40 -21.40
C ASN A 115 10.07 -6.21 -22.29
N GLU A 116 9.19 -7.03 -21.68
CA GLU A 116 8.26 -7.89 -22.40
C GLU A 116 6.92 -8.05 -21.67
N PRO A 117 5.82 -8.36 -22.36
CA PRO A 117 4.54 -8.70 -21.74
C PRO A 117 4.66 -9.97 -20.90
N VAL A 118 3.90 -10.01 -19.79
CA VAL A 118 3.83 -11.17 -18.90
C VAL A 118 2.41 -11.34 -18.37
N PHE A 119 1.89 -12.57 -18.36
CA PHE A 119 0.62 -12.87 -17.73
C PHE A 119 0.79 -13.02 -16.22
N VAL A 120 -0.06 -12.33 -15.47
CA VAL A 120 -0.04 -12.29 -14.00
C VAL A 120 -1.40 -12.74 -13.47
N PRO A 121 -1.48 -13.56 -12.40
CA PRO A 121 -2.74 -13.81 -11.72
C PRO A 121 -3.42 -12.49 -11.31
N ALA A 122 -4.66 -12.28 -11.74
CA ALA A 122 -5.36 -11.02 -11.55
C ALA A 122 -5.54 -10.63 -10.07
N HIS A 123 -5.44 -11.60 -9.16
CA HIS A 123 -5.44 -11.36 -7.71
C HIS A 123 -4.23 -10.55 -7.22
N ALA A 124 -3.12 -10.58 -7.96
CA ALA A 124 -1.94 -9.77 -7.68
C ALA A 124 -1.97 -8.41 -8.36
N VAL A 125 -3.03 -8.12 -9.14
CA VAL A 125 -3.15 -6.87 -9.92
C VAL A 125 -4.28 -5.99 -9.41
N PHE A 126 -5.45 -6.60 -9.14
CA PHE A 126 -6.67 -5.86 -8.80
C PHE A 126 -7.06 -6.05 -7.33
N HIS A 127 -7.54 -4.98 -6.72
CA HIS A 127 -8.09 -5.00 -5.36
C HIS A 127 -9.29 -4.05 -5.21
N PRO A 128 -10.46 -4.58 -4.77
CA PRO A 128 -10.80 -6.00 -4.66
C PRO A 128 -11.09 -6.64 -6.02
N LEU A 129 -11.20 -7.96 -6.05
CA LEU A 129 -11.79 -8.69 -7.18
C LEU A 129 -13.22 -9.12 -6.84
N PRO A 130 -14.16 -9.03 -7.81
CA PRO A 130 -15.52 -9.51 -7.64
C PRO A 130 -15.59 -11.01 -7.26
N PRO A 131 -16.62 -11.46 -6.52
CA PRO A 131 -16.73 -12.84 -6.04
C PRO A 131 -16.72 -13.94 -7.12
N ASN A 132 -17.11 -13.60 -8.34
CA ASN A 132 -17.08 -14.52 -9.50
C ASN A 132 -15.65 -14.82 -10.00
N TYR A 133 -14.66 -14.02 -9.61
CA TYR A 133 -13.24 -14.24 -9.92
C TYR A 133 -12.46 -14.85 -8.74
N ARG A 134 -13.08 -15.78 -8.02
CA ARG A 134 -12.41 -16.50 -6.92
C ARG A 134 -11.21 -17.29 -7.42
N GLY A 135 -10.13 -17.26 -6.65
CA GLY A 135 -8.88 -17.96 -6.96
C GLY A 135 -8.17 -18.45 -5.69
N PRO A 136 -6.98 -18.99 -5.83
CA PRO A 136 -6.21 -19.50 -4.68
C PRO A 136 -5.57 -18.39 -3.84
N PHE A 137 -5.62 -17.14 -4.30
CA PHE A 137 -5.04 -15.99 -3.62
C PHE A 137 -6.10 -15.09 -2.98
N ARG A 138 -5.70 -14.37 -1.94
CA ARG A 138 -6.39 -13.16 -1.52
C ARG A 138 -5.82 -11.97 -2.28
N THR A 139 -6.67 -11.03 -2.63
CA THR A 139 -6.20 -9.73 -3.17
C THR A 139 -5.61 -8.89 -2.05
N SER A 140 -4.61 -8.10 -2.36
CA SER A 140 -4.02 -7.13 -1.44
C SER A 140 -3.73 -5.82 -2.17
N THR A 141 -3.42 -4.79 -1.41
CA THR A 141 -3.00 -3.48 -1.94
C THR A 141 -1.49 -3.35 -2.02
N ASN A 142 -0.74 -4.38 -1.63
CA ASN A 142 0.72 -4.36 -1.62
C ASN A 142 1.27 -4.16 -3.04
N GLY A 143 2.11 -3.15 -3.22
CA GLY A 143 2.68 -2.77 -4.51
C GLY A 143 1.73 -1.96 -5.41
N LEU A 144 0.55 -1.55 -4.93
CA LEU A 144 -0.27 -0.56 -5.60
C LEU A 144 0.28 0.83 -5.31
N ALA A 145 0.49 1.61 -6.35
CA ALA A 145 0.96 2.98 -6.17
C ALA A 145 0.47 3.90 -7.29
N SER A 146 0.43 5.17 -6.98
CA SER A 146 0.14 6.24 -7.91
C SER A 146 1.34 7.17 -8.08
N GLY A 147 1.40 7.86 -9.20
CA GLY A 147 2.43 8.85 -9.52
C GLY A 147 1.97 9.77 -10.64
N ASN A 148 2.67 10.89 -10.83
CA ASN A 148 2.41 11.82 -11.93
C ASN A 148 2.95 11.27 -13.27
N THR A 149 3.91 10.34 -13.21
CA THR A 149 4.45 9.60 -14.35
C THR A 149 4.45 8.10 -14.04
N PHE A 150 4.64 7.29 -15.07
CA PHE A 150 4.77 5.84 -14.92
C PHE A 150 5.96 5.47 -14.03
N GLU A 151 7.11 6.12 -14.23
CA GLU A 151 8.32 5.86 -13.46
C GLU A 151 8.14 6.21 -11.98
N GLU A 152 7.46 7.30 -11.67
CA GLU A 152 7.14 7.69 -10.29
C GLU A 152 6.25 6.64 -9.63
N ALA A 153 5.19 6.18 -10.31
CA ALA A 153 4.31 5.14 -9.80
C ALA A 153 5.06 3.81 -9.58
N VAL A 154 5.92 3.40 -10.52
CA VAL A 154 6.73 2.18 -10.39
C VAL A 154 7.71 2.29 -9.21
N PHE A 155 8.39 3.44 -9.07
CA PHE A 155 9.32 3.67 -7.97
C PHE A 155 8.60 3.59 -6.62
N HIS A 156 7.43 4.22 -6.50
CA HIS A 156 6.62 4.20 -5.28
C HIS A 156 6.13 2.78 -4.96
N ALA A 157 5.62 2.04 -5.96
CA ALA A 157 5.19 0.66 -5.81
C ALA A 157 6.34 -0.25 -5.33
N LEU A 158 7.53 -0.09 -5.91
CA LEU A 158 8.71 -0.87 -5.55
C LEU A 158 9.18 -0.54 -4.12
N ALA A 159 9.17 0.74 -3.75
CA ALA A 159 9.52 1.18 -2.40
C ALA A 159 8.58 0.57 -1.35
N GLU A 160 7.26 0.52 -1.63
CA GLU A 160 6.29 -0.11 -0.73
C GLU A 160 6.54 -1.62 -0.59
N VAL A 161 6.83 -2.33 -1.69
CA VAL A 161 7.12 -3.77 -1.63
C VAL A 161 8.37 -4.04 -0.79
N ILE A 162 9.42 -3.23 -0.93
CA ILE A 162 10.65 -3.33 -0.12
C ILE A 162 10.36 -3.03 1.37
N GLU A 163 9.57 -1.99 1.65
CA GLU A 163 9.14 -1.67 3.02
C GLU A 163 8.38 -2.84 3.66
N ARG A 164 7.44 -3.43 2.92
CA ARG A 164 6.63 -4.57 3.40
C ARG A 164 7.46 -5.83 3.60
N ASP A 165 8.45 -6.08 2.75
CA ASP A 165 9.42 -7.17 2.93
C ASP A 165 10.20 -6.98 4.23
N ALA A 166 10.83 -5.82 4.42
CA ALA A 166 11.59 -5.49 5.63
C ALA A 166 10.73 -5.61 6.90
N TRP A 167 9.49 -5.12 6.85
CA TRP A 167 8.55 -5.24 7.98
C TRP A 167 8.20 -6.69 8.28
N SER A 168 7.92 -7.50 7.25
CA SER A 168 7.61 -8.92 7.40
C SER A 168 8.76 -9.71 8.03
N LEU A 169 10.00 -9.37 7.68
CA LEU A 169 11.19 -9.96 8.30
C LEU A 169 11.29 -9.62 9.79
N VAL A 170 11.03 -8.35 10.16
CA VAL A 170 10.97 -7.93 11.57
C VAL A 170 9.92 -8.72 12.35
N GLU A 171 8.72 -8.89 11.79
CA GLU A 171 7.65 -9.66 12.42
C GLU A 171 8.03 -11.14 12.59
N ALA A 172 8.62 -11.74 11.56
CA ALA A 172 9.02 -13.14 11.59
C ALA A 172 10.18 -13.42 12.57
N CYS A 173 11.21 -12.56 12.54
CA CYS A 173 12.41 -12.71 13.37
C CYS A 173 12.23 -12.14 14.77
N ARG A 174 11.23 -11.28 14.98
CA ARG A 174 11.01 -10.51 16.22
C ARG A 174 12.26 -9.69 16.64
N ASP A 175 12.96 -9.22 15.63
CA ASP A 175 14.19 -8.43 15.79
C ASP A 175 14.12 -7.18 14.95
N THR A 176 14.47 -6.06 15.53
CA THR A 176 14.61 -4.78 14.85
C THR A 176 16.05 -4.36 14.90
N GLY A 177 16.53 -3.68 13.86
CA GLY A 177 17.84 -3.09 13.88
C GLY A 177 17.99 -1.97 14.92
N PRO A 178 19.12 -1.25 14.90
CA PRO A 178 19.44 -0.24 15.91
C PRO A 178 18.44 0.93 15.88
N ARG A 179 18.35 1.60 17.05
CA ARG A 179 17.60 2.87 17.14
C ARG A 179 18.31 3.95 16.32
N VAL A 180 17.56 4.62 15.47
CA VAL A 180 18.05 5.78 14.71
C VAL A 180 17.97 7.01 15.59
N THR A 181 19.09 7.74 15.72
CA THR A 181 19.21 8.97 16.52
C THR A 181 19.93 10.04 15.71
N GLY A 182 19.85 11.29 16.18
CA GLY A 182 20.56 12.40 15.54
C GLY A 182 19.98 12.84 14.19
N MET A 183 18.71 12.61 13.97
CA MET A 183 17.99 13.12 12.79
C MET A 183 17.96 14.64 12.84
N THR A 184 18.44 15.28 11.77
CA THR A 184 18.61 16.75 11.70
C THR A 184 17.77 17.39 10.59
N ASP A 185 17.00 16.60 9.84
CA ASP A 185 16.07 17.15 8.85
C ASP A 185 15.04 18.04 9.53
N PRO A 186 14.81 19.27 9.03
CA PRO A 186 13.89 20.22 9.65
C PRO A 186 12.44 19.73 9.75
N ALA A 187 11.96 18.98 8.76
CA ALA A 187 10.60 18.43 8.77
C ALA A 187 10.46 17.33 9.83
N ILE A 188 11.47 16.48 9.96
CA ILE A 188 11.51 15.43 11.01
C ILE A 188 11.58 16.07 12.38
N THR A 189 12.39 17.11 12.55
CA THR A 189 12.53 17.81 13.83
C THR A 189 11.22 18.48 14.26
N ASP A 190 10.51 19.13 13.33
CA ASP A 190 9.19 19.73 13.60
C ASP A 190 8.16 18.65 14.02
N MET A 191 8.14 17.51 13.34
CA MET A 191 7.27 16.39 13.71
C MET A 191 7.61 15.85 15.11
N GLN A 192 8.89 15.67 15.43
CA GLN A 192 9.34 15.22 16.74
C GLN A 192 8.91 16.20 17.85
N GLU A 193 9.00 17.52 17.61
CA GLU A 193 8.52 18.52 18.55
C GLU A 193 7.00 18.43 18.77
N LYS A 194 6.21 18.21 17.71
CA LYS A 194 4.76 18.03 17.81
C LYS A 194 4.41 16.80 18.64
N PHE A 195 5.05 15.67 18.38
CA PHE A 195 4.88 14.46 19.19
C PHE A 195 5.27 14.68 20.66
N ALA A 196 6.40 15.32 20.92
CA ALA A 196 6.86 15.62 22.28
C ALA A 196 5.87 16.52 23.04
N LYS A 197 5.36 17.59 22.40
CA LYS A 197 4.30 18.48 22.96
C LYS A 197 3.02 17.71 23.27
N ALA A 198 2.67 16.74 22.43
CA ALA A 198 1.52 15.87 22.64
C ALA A 198 1.75 14.75 23.65
N GLN A 199 2.95 14.65 24.24
CA GLN A 199 3.37 13.58 25.15
C GLN A 199 3.23 12.18 24.51
N VAL A 200 3.61 12.08 23.26
CA VAL A 200 3.74 10.82 22.50
C VAL A 200 5.22 10.59 22.24
N GLU A 201 5.76 9.48 22.71
CA GLU A 201 7.14 9.09 22.44
C GLU A 201 7.23 8.40 21.09
N VAL A 202 8.17 8.84 20.23
CA VAL A 202 8.43 8.21 18.95
C VAL A 202 9.82 7.59 18.95
N THR A 203 9.87 6.30 18.65
CA THR A 203 11.12 5.57 18.44
C THR A 203 11.23 5.18 16.97
N VAL A 204 12.36 5.53 16.35
CA VAL A 204 12.68 5.12 14.97
C VAL A 204 13.73 4.02 15.01
N ARG A 205 13.51 2.95 14.25
CA ARG A 205 14.39 1.80 14.11
C ARG A 205 14.81 1.64 12.66
N ASP A 206 16.04 1.27 12.43
CA ASP A 206 16.51 0.80 11.13
C ASP A 206 16.06 -0.65 10.95
N ILE A 207 15.28 -0.91 9.90
CA ILE A 207 14.79 -2.25 9.55
C ILE A 207 15.25 -2.65 8.14
N THR A 208 16.31 -2.02 7.65
CA THR A 208 16.88 -2.32 6.33
C THR A 208 17.17 -3.82 6.20
N SER A 209 16.56 -4.44 5.17
CA SER A 209 16.75 -5.86 4.85
C SER A 209 18.03 -6.08 4.03
N ASP A 210 18.29 -7.32 3.63
CA ASP A 210 19.39 -7.72 2.76
C ASP A 210 19.33 -7.13 1.35
N ILE A 211 18.16 -6.57 0.96
CA ILE A 211 18.02 -5.77 -0.26
C ILE A 211 18.91 -4.52 -0.22
N GLY A 212 19.24 -4.02 0.97
CA GLY A 212 20.16 -2.90 1.17
C GLY A 212 19.56 -1.52 0.86
N ILE A 213 18.24 -1.42 0.66
CA ILE A 213 17.55 -0.14 0.53
C ILE A 213 17.17 0.34 1.95
N PRO A 214 17.61 1.55 2.38
CA PRO A 214 17.32 2.05 3.70
C PRO A 214 15.82 2.07 4.01
N THR A 215 15.42 1.34 5.03
CA THR A 215 14.02 1.21 5.46
C THR A 215 13.94 1.46 6.96
N MET A 216 13.02 2.36 7.35
CA MET A 216 12.88 2.80 8.74
C MET A 216 11.48 2.47 9.26
N ALA A 217 11.41 1.95 10.48
CA ALA A 217 10.16 1.78 11.22
C ALA A 217 10.06 2.84 12.32
N ALA A 218 8.94 3.55 12.36
CA ALA A 218 8.62 4.48 13.44
C ALA A 218 7.47 3.92 14.28
N VAL A 219 7.68 3.87 15.60
CA VAL A 219 6.68 3.42 16.56
C VAL A 219 6.36 4.57 17.50
N ALA A 220 5.09 4.85 17.69
CA ALA A 220 4.59 5.86 18.62
C ALA A 220 4.01 5.18 19.87
N ASP A 221 4.39 5.68 21.05
CA ASP A 221 3.88 5.25 22.35
C ASP A 221 3.24 6.43 23.08
N ASP A 222 1.98 6.31 23.41
CA ASP A 222 1.25 7.36 24.12
C ASP A 222 1.57 7.31 25.63
N VAL A 223 2.26 8.33 26.13
CA VAL A 223 2.67 8.38 27.52
C VAL A 223 1.51 8.74 28.47
N LEU A 224 0.49 9.45 27.96
CA LEU A 224 -0.70 9.85 28.74
C LEU A 224 -1.78 8.77 28.78
N LEU A 225 -2.04 8.16 27.65
CA LEU A 225 -3.11 7.17 27.49
C LEU A 225 -2.52 5.77 27.50
N LYS A 226 -2.31 5.23 28.70
CA LYS A 226 -1.74 3.89 28.89
C LYS A 226 -2.77 2.77 28.84
N ASP A 227 -3.97 3.03 28.37
CA ASP A 227 -5.01 2.01 28.24
C ASP A 227 -4.79 1.22 26.93
N PRO A 228 -4.43 -0.06 26.98
CA PRO A 228 -4.17 -0.86 25.81
C PRO A 228 -5.39 -1.06 24.90
N VAL A 229 -6.61 -0.78 25.39
CA VAL A 229 -7.85 -0.83 24.61
C VAL A 229 -7.98 0.37 23.66
N LEU A 230 -7.29 1.48 23.96
CA LEU A 230 -7.29 2.68 23.12
C LEU A 230 -6.14 2.72 22.11
N LEU A 231 -5.25 1.73 22.11
CA LEU A 231 -4.07 1.64 21.25
C LEU A 231 -4.18 0.58 20.15
N THR A 232 -5.34 -0.03 19.97
CA THR A 232 -5.62 -1.05 18.92
C THR A 232 -6.37 -0.48 17.73
#